data_bd5a197275136206c1806f1f00636093
#
_entry.id   bd5a197275136206c1806f1f00636093
#
_cell.length_a   1.000
_cell.length_b   1.000
_cell.length_c   1.000
_cell.angle_alpha   90.00
_cell.angle_beta   90.00
_cell.angle_gamma   90.00
#
_symmetry.space_group_name_H-M   'P 1'
#
loop_
_entity.id
_entity.type
_entity.pdbx_description
1 polymer ?
#
loop_
_entity_poly.entity_id
_entity_poly.type
_entity_poly.pdbx_seq_one_letter_code
_entity_poly.pdbx_strand_id
1 'polypeptide(L)'
;MKLDSNNHSVFLLYYHLVLVVKYRRNVFDDDMSDYAKDMFVRLSESYNITLVEWNHDVDHVHILFKAHPNTEMTKFINAYKSASSRLIKRDFPQVKKKLWKEMFWSRSFCLLTTGGSPIDVVKTYIENQSEK
;
A
#
# COMPACT_ATOMS: atom_id res chain seq x y z
N MET A 1 1.29 10.22 23.60
CA MET A 1 1.72 9.28 22.56
C MET A 1 2.27 8.01 23.19
N LYS A 2 1.76 6.87 22.81
CA LYS A 2 2.16 5.60 23.37
C LYS A 2 3.24 4.96 22.50
N LEU A 3 4.38 4.60 23.13
CA LEU A 3 5.45 3.90 22.43
C LEU A 3 5.19 2.40 22.45
N ASP A 4 5.55 1.73 21.36
CA ASP A 4 5.53 0.28 21.27
C ASP A 4 6.80 -0.29 21.96
N SER A 5 6.74 -1.53 22.36
CA SER A 5 7.87 -2.17 23.02
C SER A 5 7.95 -3.66 22.70
N ASN A 6 9.15 -4.21 22.83
CA ASN A 6 9.40 -5.64 22.87
C ASN A 6 10.29 -5.94 24.07
N ASN A 7 10.84 -7.15 24.18
CA ASN A 7 11.65 -7.55 25.34
C ASN A 7 12.93 -6.73 25.55
N HIS A 8 13.42 -6.03 24.54
CA HIS A 8 14.73 -5.39 24.56
C HIS A 8 14.70 -3.92 24.17
N SER A 9 13.63 -3.41 23.58
CA SER A 9 13.63 -2.04 23.09
C SER A 9 12.24 -1.43 23.08
N VAL A 10 12.23 -0.10 23.01
CA VAL A 10 11.01 0.71 22.83
C VAL A 10 11.12 1.40 21.49
N PHE A 11 10.04 1.43 20.76
CA PHE A 11 10.04 2.01 19.40
C PHE A 11 8.69 2.64 19.05
N LEU A 12 8.73 3.50 18.02
CA LEU A 12 7.55 4.11 17.43
C LEU A 12 7.83 4.27 15.94
N LEU A 13 7.39 3.29 15.15
CA LEU A 13 7.71 3.25 13.72
C LEU A 13 6.42 3.30 12.91
N TYR A 14 6.15 4.48 12.34
CA TYR A 14 5.02 4.69 11.43
C TYR A 14 5.53 4.93 10.02
N TYR A 15 4.79 4.44 9.05
CA TYR A 15 5.13 4.58 7.64
C TYR A 15 3.91 4.97 6.83
N HIS A 16 4.15 5.81 5.81
CA HIS A 16 3.20 6.05 4.73
C HIS A 16 3.63 5.23 3.53
N LEU A 17 2.74 4.40 3.04
CA LEU A 17 2.95 3.61 1.84
C LEU A 17 1.95 4.06 0.77
N VAL A 18 2.46 4.39 -0.41
CA VAL A 18 1.61 4.73 -1.56
C VAL A 18 1.85 3.70 -2.66
N LEU A 19 0.77 3.06 -3.09
CA LEU A 19 0.78 2.14 -4.22
C LEU A 19 -0.12 2.72 -5.31
N VAL A 20 0.43 2.85 -6.51
CA VAL A 20 -0.26 3.47 -7.64
C VAL A 20 -0.51 2.41 -8.71
N VAL A 21 -1.69 2.43 -9.30
CA VAL A 21 -2.05 1.55 -10.41
C VAL A 21 -1.17 1.90 -11.62
N LYS A 22 -0.71 0.88 -12.34
CA LYS A 22 0.17 1.06 -13.51
C LYS A 22 -0.42 2.09 -14.48
N TYR A 23 0.37 3.09 -14.85
CA TYR A 23 -0.03 4.21 -15.70
C TYR A 23 -1.24 4.99 -15.17
N ARG A 24 -1.48 4.94 -13.85
CA ARG A 24 -2.57 5.64 -13.17
C ARG A 24 -3.95 5.30 -13.77
N ARG A 25 -4.15 4.06 -14.13
CA ARG A 25 -5.46 3.61 -14.62
C ARG A 25 -6.50 3.72 -13.50
N ASN A 26 -7.69 4.17 -13.83
CA ASN A 26 -8.77 4.40 -12.88
C ASN A 26 -9.52 3.09 -12.62
N VAL A 27 -9.21 2.43 -11.53
CA VAL A 27 -9.79 1.11 -11.22
C VAL A 27 -10.48 1.04 -9.87
N PHE A 28 -10.10 1.88 -8.91
CA PHE A 28 -10.64 1.77 -7.56
C PHE A 28 -11.99 2.45 -7.42
N ASP A 29 -12.94 1.70 -6.87
CA ASP A 29 -14.14 2.19 -6.24
C ASP A 29 -14.10 1.78 -4.76
N ASP A 30 -15.16 2.09 -4.01
CA ASP A 30 -15.19 1.78 -2.59
C ASP A 30 -15.16 0.28 -2.31
N ASP A 31 -15.85 -0.53 -3.11
CA ASP A 31 -15.89 -1.98 -2.93
C ASP A 31 -14.51 -2.60 -3.15
N MET A 32 -13.84 -2.20 -4.20
CA MET A 32 -12.50 -2.70 -4.49
C MET A 32 -11.49 -2.22 -3.44
N SER A 33 -11.64 -0.98 -2.97
CA SER A 33 -10.81 -0.45 -1.90
C SER A 33 -10.98 -1.24 -0.61
N ASP A 34 -12.21 -1.54 -0.23
CA ASP A 34 -12.49 -2.34 0.96
C ASP A 34 -11.88 -3.73 0.86
N TYR A 35 -11.97 -4.35 -0.30
CA TYR A 35 -11.36 -5.64 -0.57
C TYR A 35 -9.82 -5.58 -0.42
N ALA A 36 -9.22 -4.58 -1.03
CA ALA A 36 -7.76 -4.37 -0.97
C ALA A 36 -7.28 -4.10 0.46
N LYS A 37 -8.06 -3.36 1.24
CA LYS A 37 -7.78 -3.08 2.65
C LYS A 37 -7.83 -4.36 3.48
N ASP A 38 -8.86 -5.18 3.30
CA ASP A 38 -8.99 -6.45 4.03
C ASP A 38 -7.80 -7.36 3.79
N MET A 39 -7.32 -7.42 2.56
CA MET A 39 -6.12 -8.20 2.22
C MET A 39 -4.89 -7.67 2.93
N PHE A 40 -4.75 -6.34 2.99
CA PHE A 40 -3.63 -5.72 3.70
C PHE A 40 -3.65 -6.12 5.19
N VAL A 41 -4.81 -6.02 5.82
CA VAL A 41 -4.96 -6.37 7.24
C VAL A 41 -4.62 -7.84 7.49
N ARG A 42 -5.12 -8.74 6.65
CA ARG A 42 -4.87 -10.18 6.81
C ARG A 42 -3.38 -10.51 6.69
N LEU A 43 -2.72 -9.94 5.69
CA LEU A 43 -1.31 -10.22 5.45
C LEU A 43 -0.42 -9.59 6.52
N SER A 44 -0.81 -8.40 7.00
CA SER A 44 0.00 -7.62 7.95
C SER A 44 0.26 -8.35 9.26
N GLU A 45 -0.64 -9.23 9.69
CA GLU A 45 -0.47 -9.98 10.93
C GLU A 45 0.83 -10.79 10.97
N SER A 46 1.19 -11.40 9.83
CA SER A 46 2.41 -12.23 9.72
C SER A 46 3.70 -11.40 9.69
N TYR A 47 3.61 -10.09 9.57
CA TYR A 47 4.77 -9.22 9.40
C TYR A 47 4.93 -8.19 10.53
N ASN A 48 4.19 -8.35 11.62
CA ASN A 48 4.21 -7.39 12.74
C ASN A 48 3.86 -5.98 12.28
N ILE A 49 2.87 -5.87 11.43
CA ILE A 49 2.36 -4.61 10.91
C ILE A 49 0.93 -4.40 11.40
N THR A 50 0.63 -3.16 11.79
CA THR A 50 -0.72 -2.77 12.23
C THR A 50 -1.19 -1.61 11.36
N LEU A 51 -2.29 -1.81 10.65
CA LEU A 51 -2.91 -0.74 9.86
C LEU A 51 -3.45 0.35 10.80
N VAL A 52 -3.14 1.60 10.48
CA VAL A 52 -3.64 2.77 11.23
C VAL A 52 -4.70 3.50 10.41
N GLU A 53 -4.42 3.77 9.14
CA GLU A 53 -5.31 4.54 8.28
C GLU A 53 -5.18 4.07 6.84
N TRP A 54 -6.32 3.99 6.16
CA TRP A 54 -6.39 3.58 4.77
C TRP A 54 -7.22 4.59 3.98
N ASN A 55 -6.62 5.14 2.93
CA ASN A 55 -7.30 6.06 2.03
C ASN A 55 -7.05 5.63 0.59
N HIS A 56 -8.00 5.93 -0.29
CA HIS A 56 -7.83 5.62 -1.71
C HIS A 56 -8.38 6.73 -2.60
N ASP A 57 -7.85 6.79 -3.79
CA ASP A 57 -8.44 7.50 -4.91
C ASP A 57 -8.69 6.46 -6.02
N VAL A 58 -9.10 6.89 -7.20
CA VAL A 58 -9.44 5.99 -8.30
C VAL A 58 -8.23 5.22 -8.83
N ASP A 59 -7.02 5.73 -8.65
CA ASP A 59 -5.80 5.20 -9.24
C ASP A 59 -4.70 4.87 -8.24
N HIS A 60 -4.95 5.01 -6.94
CA HIS A 60 -3.93 4.70 -5.91
C HIS A 60 -4.54 4.49 -4.54
N VAL A 61 -3.73 3.91 -3.66
CA VAL A 61 -4.05 3.79 -2.23
C VAL A 61 -2.92 4.44 -1.41
N HIS A 62 -3.31 5.07 -0.30
CA HIS A 62 -2.39 5.67 0.65
C HIS A 62 -2.63 5.04 2.01
N ILE A 63 -1.62 4.39 2.56
CA ILE A 63 -1.74 3.54 3.74
C ILE A 63 -0.81 4.05 4.83
N LEU A 64 -1.35 4.30 6.01
CA LEU A 64 -0.56 4.60 7.20
C LEU A 64 -0.57 3.37 8.11
N PHE A 65 0.61 2.90 8.50
CA PHE A 65 0.70 1.71 9.34
C PHE A 65 1.89 1.78 10.30
N LYS A 66 1.82 0.97 11.35
CA LYS A 66 2.92 0.78 12.31
C LYS A 66 3.66 -0.50 11.96
N ALA A 67 4.97 -0.50 12.20
CA ALA A 67 5.81 -1.67 12.03
C ALA A 67 6.76 -1.85 13.21
N HIS A 68 7.41 -3.01 13.27
CA HIS A 68 8.44 -3.32 14.23
C HIS A 68 9.82 -3.10 13.60
N PRO A 69 10.88 -2.90 14.42
CA PRO A 69 12.24 -2.77 13.88
C PRO A 69 12.69 -3.97 13.05
N ASN A 70 12.15 -5.15 13.35
CA ASN A 70 12.50 -6.39 12.65
C ASN A 70 11.53 -6.73 11.51
N THR A 71 10.59 -5.85 11.16
CA THR A 71 9.68 -6.09 10.04
C THR A 71 10.45 -6.15 8.72
N GLU A 72 10.27 -7.22 7.98
CA GLU A 72 10.82 -7.36 6.63
C GLU A 72 9.97 -6.57 5.64
N MET A 73 10.20 -5.26 5.56
CA MET A 73 9.33 -4.30 4.89
C MET A 73 9.17 -4.56 3.40
N THR A 74 10.28 -4.71 2.70
CA THR A 74 10.24 -4.93 1.24
C THR A 74 9.54 -6.25 0.91
N LYS A 75 9.81 -7.27 1.70
CA LYS A 75 9.16 -8.57 1.53
C LYS A 75 7.65 -8.47 1.71
N PHE A 76 7.21 -7.75 2.73
CA PHE A 76 5.79 -7.52 2.98
C PHE A 76 5.13 -6.78 1.81
N ILE A 77 5.73 -5.66 1.38
CA ILE A 77 5.15 -4.83 0.32
C ILE A 77 5.02 -5.64 -0.97
N ASN A 78 6.06 -6.38 -1.34
CA ASN A 78 6.04 -7.19 -2.56
C ASN A 78 5.04 -8.34 -2.47
N ALA A 79 4.93 -8.97 -1.31
CA ALA A 79 3.92 -10.02 -1.07
C ALA A 79 2.51 -9.45 -1.21
N TYR A 80 2.27 -8.27 -0.64
CA TYR A 80 0.97 -7.60 -0.75
C TYR A 80 0.64 -7.24 -2.20
N LYS A 81 1.59 -6.62 -2.91
CA LYS A 81 1.38 -6.24 -4.32
C LYS A 81 1.05 -7.46 -5.17
N SER A 82 1.78 -8.55 -4.98
CA SER A 82 1.56 -9.78 -5.73
C SER A 82 0.20 -10.41 -5.44
N ALA A 83 -0.12 -10.57 -4.15
CA ALA A 83 -1.38 -11.19 -3.74
C ALA A 83 -2.58 -10.33 -4.12
N SER A 84 -2.53 -9.02 -3.88
CA SER A 84 -3.64 -8.13 -4.20
C SER A 84 -3.89 -8.04 -5.70
N SER A 85 -2.85 -7.94 -6.49
CA SER A 85 -2.97 -7.94 -7.96
C SER A 85 -3.72 -9.19 -8.45
N ARG A 86 -3.27 -10.36 -8.01
CA ARG A 86 -3.85 -11.64 -8.42
C ARG A 86 -5.30 -11.78 -7.97
N LEU A 87 -5.57 -11.49 -6.70
CA LEU A 87 -6.90 -11.73 -6.13
C LEU A 87 -7.93 -10.69 -6.58
N ILE A 88 -7.54 -9.43 -6.75
CA ILE A 88 -8.45 -8.41 -7.28
C ILE A 88 -8.84 -8.76 -8.72
N LYS A 89 -7.90 -9.16 -9.54
CA LYS A 89 -8.19 -9.57 -10.93
C LYS A 89 -9.10 -10.80 -10.99
N ARG A 90 -8.97 -11.71 -10.02
CA ARG A 90 -9.83 -12.90 -9.94
C ARG A 90 -11.26 -12.54 -9.54
N ASP A 91 -11.41 -11.71 -8.52
CA ASP A 91 -12.72 -11.44 -7.91
C ASP A 91 -13.43 -10.22 -8.51
N PHE A 92 -12.69 -9.38 -9.24
CA PHE A 92 -13.20 -8.23 -9.98
C PHE A 92 -12.71 -8.31 -11.44
N PRO A 93 -13.12 -9.34 -12.19
CA PRO A 93 -12.54 -9.59 -13.52
C PRO A 93 -12.74 -8.45 -14.52
N GLN A 94 -13.74 -7.61 -14.32
CA GLN A 94 -13.96 -6.43 -15.16
C GLN A 94 -12.79 -5.43 -15.09
N VAL A 95 -11.98 -5.48 -14.04
CA VAL A 95 -10.84 -4.56 -13.89
C VAL A 95 -9.79 -4.77 -14.99
N LYS A 96 -9.68 -5.98 -15.51
CA LYS A 96 -8.67 -6.30 -16.52
C LYS A 96 -8.76 -5.42 -17.77
N LYS A 97 -9.97 -4.98 -18.11
CA LYS A 97 -10.21 -4.12 -19.27
C LYS A 97 -9.65 -2.71 -19.05
N LYS A 98 -9.51 -2.29 -17.80
CA LYS A 98 -9.01 -0.96 -17.44
C LYS A 98 -7.49 -0.95 -17.29
N LEU A 99 -6.88 -2.13 -17.14
CA LEU A 99 -5.45 -2.25 -16.87
C LEU A 99 -4.65 -2.32 -18.18
N TRP A 100 -3.47 -1.72 -18.16
CA TRP A 100 -2.53 -1.87 -19.26
C TRP A 100 -1.89 -3.26 -19.18
N LYS A 101 -2.12 -4.08 -20.21
CA LYS A 101 -1.63 -5.47 -20.29
C LYS A 101 -1.93 -6.27 -19.01
N GLU A 102 -3.08 -6.01 -18.39
CA GLU A 102 -3.50 -6.67 -17.15
C GLU A 102 -2.54 -6.50 -15.97
N MET A 103 -1.63 -5.52 -16.02
CA MET A 103 -0.71 -5.20 -14.92
C MET A 103 -1.39 -4.27 -13.93
N PHE A 104 -1.48 -4.67 -12.66
CA PHE A 104 -2.22 -3.89 -11.67
C PHE A 104 -1.40 -2.73 -11.11
N TRP A 105 -0.34 -3.04 -10.36
CA TRP A 105 0.44 -2.01 -9.68
C TRP A 105 1.62 -1.53 -10.51
N SER A 106 1.99 -0.26 -10.32
CA SER A 106 3.31 0.23 -10.77
C SER A 106 4.41 -0.63 -10.16
N ARG A 107 5.55 -0.73 -10.84
CA ARG A 107 6.69 -1.51 -10.37
C ARG A 107 7.24 -1.00 -9.04
N SER A 108 7.26 0.31 -8.86
CA SER A 108 7.78 0.95 -7.66
C SER A 108 6.69 1.09 -6.60
N PHE A 109 7.10 1.57 -5.44
CA PHE A 109 6.22 2.05 -4.40
C PHE A 109 6.86 3.26 -3.74
N CYS A 110 6.05 4.06 -3.03
CA CYS A 110 6.55 5.17 -2.23
C CYS A 110 6.38 4.80 -0.77
N LEU A 111 7.48 4.76 -0.03
CA LEU A 111 7.48 4.44 1.40
C LEU A 111 8.20 5.53 2.16
N LEU A 112 7.50 6.21 3.06
CA LEU A 112 8.02 7.31 3.84
C LEU A 112 7.79 7.06 5.32
N THR A 113 8.76 7.47 6.16
CA THR A 113 8.55 7.49 7.60
C THR A 113 7.74 8.74 7.97
N THR A 114 7.08 8.70 9.13
CA THR A 114 6.32 9.84 9.61
C THR A 114 7.24 10.84 10.29
N GLY A 115 7.77 11.73 9.79
CA GLY A 115 8.63 12.72 10.44
C GLY A 115 8.81 13.95 9.59
N GLY A 116 8.40 13.87 8.35
CA GLY A 116 8.47 14.96 7.42
C GLY A 116 7.08 15.33 6.91
N SER A 117 7.01 16.32 6.05
CA SER A 117 5.77 16.63 5.34
C SER A 117 5.75 15.82 4.04
N PRO A 118 5.10 14.66 4.02
CA PRO A 118 5.15 13.80 2.85
C PRO A 118 4.25 14.25 1.70
N ILE A 119 3.41 15.27 1.91
CA ILE A 119 2.36 15.63 0.95
C ILE A 119 2.94 15.95 -0.42
N ASP A 120 3.93 16.83 -0.49
CA ASP A 120 4.53 17.20 -1.78
C ASP A 120 5.26 16.04 -2.43
N VAL A 121 5.95 15.24 -1.63
CA VAL A 121 6.67 14.05 -2.11
C VAL A 121 5.70 13.04 -2.68
N VAL A 122 4.62 12.75 -1.95
CA VAL A 122 3.59 11.79 -2.37
C VAL A 122 2.92 12.28 -3.66
N LYS A 123 2.54 13.54 -3.72
CA LYS A 123 1.91 14.12 -4.91
C LYS A 123 2.80 13.99 -6.15
N THR A 124 4.07 14.35 -6.01
CA THR A 124 5.03 14.22 -7.10
C THR A 124 5.20 12.78 -7.54
N TYR A 125 5.29 11.86 -6.57
CA TYR A 125 5.40 10.44 -6.87
C TYR A 125 4.21 9.95 -7.69
N ILE A 126 2.98 10.27 -7.26
CA ILE A 126 1.77 9.85 -7.97
C ILE A 126 1.74 10.42 -9.39
N GLU A 127 2.03 11.71 -9.55
CA GLU A 127 2.05 12.35 -10.86
C GLU A 127 3.03 11.68 -11.81
N ASN A 128 4.20 11.28 -11.31
CA ASN A 128 5.22 10.62 -12.12
C ASN A 128 4.81 9.21 -12.59
N GLN A 129 3.84 8.59 -11.93
CA GLN A 129 3.39 7.25 -12.31
C GLN A 129 2.52 7.23 -13.57
N SER A 130 2.12 8.37 -14.10
CA SER A 130 1.35 8.45 -15.34
C SER A 130 2.12 7.90 -16.54
N GLU A 131 3.45 7.98 -16.53
CA GLU A 131 4.31 7.63 -17.66
C GLU A 131 5.21 6.41 -17.40
N LYS A 132 5.04 5.76 -16.27
CA LYS A 132 5.96 4.67 -15.89
C LYS A 132 5.27 3.34 -15.70
#